data_4246016b0ae1fa464f3b78283b1c3d80
#
_entry.id   4246016b0ae1fa464f3b78283b1c3d80
#
_cell.length_a   1.000
_cell.length_b   1.000
_cell.length_c   1.000
_cell.angle_alpha   90.00
_cell.angle_beta   90.00
_cell.angle_gamma   90.00
#
_symmetry.space_group_name_H-M   'P 1'
#
loop_
_entity.id
_entity.type
_entity.pdbx_description
1 polymer ?
#
loop_
_entity_poly.entity_id
_entity_poly.type
_entity_poly.pdbx_seq_one_letter_code
_entity_poly.pdbx_strand_id
1 'polypeptide(L)'
;KPGLGKITELSWLAGYYTGTGFGGNCDELWSPVLDNSMHGIFRYASNDSVQFSEYMIMEASEGTLNLKLKHFGRDLSPWEEKDIWTTFELIKIEGTIAYFNGITYAKNNDVLTIKLLLHDGEKSWVEEFVFKETSY
;
A
#
# COMPACT_ATOMS: atom_id res chain seq x y z
N LYS A 1 5.06 19.42 5.99
CA LYS A 1 6.46 18.98 5.86
C LYS A 1 6.53 17.45 5.99
N PRO A 2 7.16 16.75 5.04
CA PRO A 2 7.27 15.29 5.13
C PRO A 2 8.04 14.85 6.38
N GLY A 3 7.69 13.69 6.91
CA GLY A 3 8.41 13.09 8.01
C GLY A 3 9.76 12.51 7.59
N LEU A 4 10.58 12.20 8.57
CA LEU A 4 11.87 11.57 8.31
C LEU A 4 11.77 10.05 8.43
N GLY A 5 12.45 9.34 7.54
CA GLY A 5 12.46 7.89 7.58
C GLY A 5 13.41 7.29 6.55
N LYS A 6 13.83 6.06 6.83
CA LYS A 6 14.70 5.28 5.95
C LYS A 6 13.94 4.05 5.46
N ILE A 7 14.21 3.62 4.23
CA ILE A 7 13.51 2.45 3.67
C ILE A 7 13.73 1.18 4.52
N THR A 8 14.90 1.04 5.15
CA THR A 8 15.18 -0.11 6.00
C THR A 8 14.28 -0.17 7.23
N GLU A 9 13.69 0.95 7.64
CA GLU A 9 12.72 0.96 8.73
C GLU A 9 11.38 0.34 8.33
N LEU A 10 11.18 0.04 7.05
CA LEU A 10 10.00 -0.65 6.53
C LEU A 10 10.27 -2.09 6.10
N SER A 11 11.45 -2.63 6.42
CA SER A 11 11.82 -4.01 6.04
C SER A 11 10.81 -5.04 6.53
N TRP A 12 10.11 -4.75 7.62
CA TRP A 12 9.08 -5.63 8.19
C TRP A 12 7.87 -5.80 7.27
N LEU A 13 7.69 -4.91 6.29
CA LEU A 13 6.56 -4.98 5.36
C LEU A 13 6.74 -6.04 4.29
N ALA A 14 7.98 -6.44 3.97
CA ALA A 14 8.23 -7.45 2.94
C ALA A 14 7.49 -8.75 3.27
N GLY A 15 6.78 -9.30 2.30
CA GLY A 15 6.02 -10.53 2.50
C GLY A 15 4.79 -10.60 1.60
N TYR A 16 4.02 -11.65 1.80
CA TYR A 16 2.77 -11.87 1.08
C TYR A 16 1.62 -11.95 2.08
N TYR A 17 0.56 -11.21 1.80
CA TYR A 17 -0.56 -11.02 2.72
C TYR A 17 -1.88 -11.27 2.00
N THR A 18 -2.79 -11.97 2.65
CA THR A 18 -4.14 -12.20 2.12
C THR A 18 -5.19 -11.74 3.12
N GLY A 19 -6.31 -11.24 2.63
CA GLY A 19 -7.37 -10.77 3.51
C GLY A 19 -8.55 -10.21 2.75
N THR A 20 -9.23 -9.24 3.38
CA THR A 20 -10.44 -8.64 2.84
C THR A 20 -10.36 -7.12 2.87
N GLY A 21 -11.07 -6.50 1.96
CA GLY A 21 -11.27 -5.06 1.88
C GLY A 21 -12.28 -4.76 0.77
N PHE A 22 -12.94 -3.62 0.84
CA PHE A 22 -13.98 -3.23 -0.11
C PHE A 22 -15.09 -4.29 -0.26
N GLY A 23 -15.31 -5.12 0.76
CA GLY A 23 -16.30 -6.19 0.70
C GLY A 23 -15.89 -7.41 -0.12
N GLY A 24 -14.65 -7.50 -0.55
CA GLY A 24 -14.16 -8.61 -1.36
C GLY A 24 -12.86 -9.20 -0.83
N ASN A 25 -12.25 -10.04 -1.63
CA ASN A 25 -10.96 -10.67 -1.32
C ASN A 25 -9.82 -9.83 -1.88
N CYS A 26 -8.79 -9.67 -1.06
CA CYS A 26 -7.62 -8.90 -1.45
C CYS A 26 -6.36 -9.68 -1.14
N ASP A 27 -5.31 -9.40 -1.87
CA ASP A 27 -3.96 -9.76 -1.45
C ASP A 27 -3.00 -8.61 -1.76
N GLU A 28 -1.89 -8.64 -1.05
CA GLU A 28 -0.85 -7.62 -1.23
C GLU A 28 0.50 -8.28 -1.01
N LEU A 29 1.45 -8.00 -1.88
CA LEU A 29 2.80 -8.50 -1.70
C LEU A 29 3.79 -7.35 -1.80
N TRP A 30 4.85 -7.44 -1.01
CA TRP A 30 5.91 -6.45 -1.00
C TRP A 30 7.26 -7.16 -1.14
N SER A 31 8.10 -6.62 -2.03
CA SER A 31 9.46 -7.10 -2.20
C SER A 31 10.31 -6.77 -0.98
N PRO A 32 11.41 -7.49 -0.76
CA PRO A 32 12.47 -6.97 0.12
C PRO A 32 13.01 -5.65 -0.40
N VAL A 33 13.75 -4.94 0.46
CA VAL A 33 14.43 -3.72 0.06
C VAL A 33 15.48 -4.02 -0.99
N LEU A 34 15.46 -3.26 -2.08
CA LEU A 34 16.50 -3.26 -3.11
C LEU A 34 16.85 -1.80 -3.40
N ASP A 35 18.12 -1.46 -3.18
CA ASP A 35 18.57 -0.08 -3.23
C ASP A 35 17.74 0.77 -2.25
N ASN A 36 17.05 1.76 -2.69
CA ASN A 36 16.29 2.64 -1.82
C ASN A 36 14.79 2.47 -2.00
N SER A 37 14.34 1.26 -2.37
CA SER A 37 12.93 1.03 -2.66
C SER A 37 12.44 -0.35 -2.27
N MET A 38 11.13 -0.45 -2.14
CA MET A 38 10.37 -1.70 -2.07
C MET A 38 9.23 -1.57 -3.07
N HIS A 39 8.96 -2.63 -3.82
CA HIS A 39 7.85 -2.63 -4.79
C HIS A 39 6.78 -3.59 -4.32
N GLY A 40 5.53 -3.23 -4.56
CA GLY A 40 4.40 -4.03 -4.13
C GLY A 40 3.31 -4.11 -5.17
N ILE A 41 2.44 -5.09 -4.99
CA ILE A 41 1.26 -5.29 -5.83
C ILE A 41 0.07 -5.55 -4.90
N PHE A 42 -1.01 -4.83 -5.13
CA PHE A 42 -2.29 -5.04 -4.47
C PHE A 42 -3.30 -5.55 -5.49
N ARG A 43 -4.10 -6.57 -5.13
CA ARG A 43 -5.18 -7.06 -5.99
C ARG A 43 -6.49 -7.06 -5.21
N TYR A 44 -7.56 -6.67 -5.89
CA TYR A 44 -8.92 -6.74 -5.37
C TYR A 44 -9.75 -7.66 -6.26
N ALA A 45 -10.40 -8.64 -5.64
CA ALA A 45 -11.25 -9.60 -6.34
C ALA A 45 -12.64 -9.65 -5.73
N SER A 46 -13.64 -9.75 -6.59
CA SER A 46 -15.01 -10.02 -6.19
C SER A 46 -15.65 -10.87 -7.27
N ASN A 47 -16.64 -11.68 -6.89
CA ASN A 47 -17.32 -12.59 -7.81
C ASN A 47 -16.33 -13.48 -8.59
N ASP A 48 -15.33 -14.00 -7.88
CA ASP A 48 -14.30 -14.92 -8.39
C ASP A 48 -13.44 -14.32 -9.52
N SER A 49 -13.30 -12.99 -9.53
CA SER A 49 -12.58 -12.32 -10.59
C SER A 49 -11.82 -11.12 -10.03
N VAL A 50 -10.57 -10.98 -10.44
CA VAL A 50 -9.80 -9.76 -10.10
C VAL A 50 -10.42 -8.59 -10.83
N GLN A 51 -10.78 -7.56 -10.09
CA GLN A 51 -11.42 -6.36 -10.63
C GLN A 51 -10.39 -5.28 -10.99
N PHE A 52 -9.39 -5.10 -10.13
CA PHE A 52 -8.29 -4.19 -10.42
C PHE A 52 -7.07 -4.56 -9.59
N SER A 53 -5.93 -3.99 -9.99
CA SER A 53 -4.65 -4.13 -9.28
C SER A 53 -4.00 -2.77 -9.14
N GLU A 54 -3.09 -2.67 -8.16
CA GLU A 54 -2.22 -1.50 -8.00
C GLU A 54 -0.78 -1.97 -8.05
N TYR A 55 0.04 -1.23 -8.76
CA TYR A 55 1.49 -1.37 -8.65
C TYR A 55 2.01 -0.23 -7.79
N MET A 56 2.77 -0.57 -6.76
CA MET A 56 3.16 0.36 -5.72
C MET A 56 4.68 0.41 -5.58
N ILE A 57 5.19 1.59 -5.34
CA ILE A 57 6.62 1.80 -5.06
C ILE A 57 6.73 2.61 -3.78
N MET A 58 7.45 2.04 -2.82
CA MET A 58 7.86 2.73 -1.61
C MET A 58 9.31 3.12 -1.80
N GLU A 59 9.61 4.42 -1.89
CA GLU A 59 10.97 4.83 -2.19
C GLU A 59 11.46 5.95 -1.29
N ALA A 60 12.76 5.91 -1.00
CA ALA A 60 13.42 6.93 -0.21
C ALA A 60 13.86 8.09 -1.10
N SER A 61 13.69 9.30 -0.60
CA SER A 61 14.13 10.52 -1.30
C SER A 61 14.38 11.61 -0.27
N GLU A 62 15.60 12.12 -0.23
CA GLU A 62 15.96 13.28 0.60
C GLU A 62 15.55 13.12 2.08
N GLY A 63 15.79 11.96 2.65
CA GLY A 63 15.55 11.71 4.08
C GLY A 63 14.12 11.36 4.44
N THR A 64 13.22 11.26 3.46
CA THR A 64 11.84 10.83 3.67
C THR A 64 11.50 9.66 2.77
N LEU A 65 10.27 9.17 2.89
CA LEU A 65 9.75 8.08 2.07
C LEU A 65 8.44 8.52 1.42
N ASN A 66 8.23 8.08 0.20
CA ASN A 66 6.96 8.27 -0.50
C ASN A 66 6.42 6.93 -0.94
N LEU A 67 5.13 6.75 -0.80
CA LEU A 67 4.42 5.64 -1.41
C LEU A 67 3.74 6.17 -2.67
N LYS A 68 4.10 5.59 -3.81
CA LYS A 68 3.53 5.94 -5.11
C LYS A 68 2.81 4.74 -5.68
N LEU A 69 1.68 4.95 -6.32
CA LEU A 69 0.98 3.85 -6.96
C LEU A 69 0.19 4.28 -8.19
N LYS A 70 -0.03 3.30 -9.06
CA LYS A 70 -0.96 3.39 -10.18
C LYS A 70 -1.92 2.22 -10.15
N HIS A 71 -3.11 2.46 -10.66
CA HIS A 71 -4.17 1.46 -10.74
C HIS A 71 -4.26 0.89 -12.15
N PHE A 72 -4.60 -0.39 -12.24
CA PHE A 72 -4.76 -1.10 -13.50
C PHE A 72 -6.04 -1.92 -13.45
N GLY A 73 -6.81 -1.87 -14.53
CA GLY A 73 -7.94 -2.76 -14.71
C GLY A 73 -7.44 -4.20 -14.91
N ARG A 74 -8.38 -5.15 -14.93
CA ARG A 74 -8.02 -6.58 -15.04
C ARG A 74 -7.33 -6.93 -16.36
N ASP A 75 -7.47 -6.09 -17.38
CA ASP A 75 -6.80 -6.25 -18.67
C ASP A 75 -5.45 -5.52 -18.75
N LEU A 76 -4.97 -5.03 -17.61
CA LEU A 76 -3.73 -4.27 -17.47
C LEU A 76 -3.81 -2.85 -18.06
N SER A 77 -5.01 -2.35 -18.33
CA SER A 77 -5.18 -0.97 -18.76
C SER A 77 -4.97 -0.03 -17.56
N PRO A 78 -4.07 0.96 -17.66
CA PRO A 78 -3.87 1.91 -16.57
C PRO A 78 -5.07 2.84 -16.42
N TRP A 79 -5.42 3.17 -15.18
CA TRP A 79 -6.49 4.13 -14.90
C TRP A 79 -6.01 5.56 -15.05
N GLU A 80 -4.75 5.81 -14.66
CA GLU A 80 -4.17 7.16 -14.74
C GLU A 80 -3.38 7.33 -16.02
N GLU A 81 -3.27 8.58 -16.46
CA GLU A 81 -2.43 8.92 -17.59
C GLU A 81 -0.97 8.55 -17.30
N LYS A 82 -0.16 8.44 -18.36
CA LYS A 82 1.22 7.99 -18.29
C LYS A 82 2.06 8.68 -17.23
N ASP A 83 1.89 9.98 -17.07
CA ASP A 83 2.71 10.77 -16.16
C ASP A 83 1.99 11.10 -14.84
N ILE A 84 0.89 10.41 -14.54
CA ILE A 84 0.09 10.65 -13.35
C ILE A 84 0.09 9.41 -12.47
N TRP A 85 0.29 9.60 -11.18
CA TRP A 85 0.19 8.55 -10.16
C TRP A 85 -0.26 9.17 -8.84
N THR A 86 -0.68 8.31 -7.91
CA THR A 86 -1.05 8.74 -6.56
C THR A 86 0.18 8.67 -5.67
N THR A 87 0.38 9.70 -4.84
CA THR A 87 1.50 9.78 -3.90
C THR A 87 0.99 10.01 -2.49
N PHE A 88 1.50 9.21 -1.55
CA PHE A 88 1.28 9.41 -0.12
C PHE A 88 2.62 9.75 0.52
N GLU A 89 2.70 10.90 1.18
CA GLU A 89 3.92 11.35 1.83
C GLU A 89 4.02 10.79 3.25
N LEU A 90 5.22 10.44 3.67
CA LEU A 90 5.45 9.92 5.01
C LEU A 90 5.18 11.00 6.06
N ILE A 91 4.47 10.60 7.13
CA ILE A 91 4.31 11.42 8.33
C ILE A 91 5.33 10.99 9.39
N LYS A 92 5.36 9.70 9.73
CA LYS A 92 6.30 9.14 10.70
C LYS A 92 6.28 7.62 10.67
N ILE A 93 7.32 7.02 11.20
CA ILE A 93 7.42 5.58 11.44
C ILE A 93 7.63 5.37 12.94
N GLU A 94 6.83 4.49 13.53
CA GLU A 94 6.96 4.08 14.93
C GLU A 94 6.98 2.55 14.99
N GLY A 95 8.17 1.95 15.13
CA GLY A 95 8.27 0.49 15.17
C GLY A 95 7.75 -0.13 13.87
N THR A 96 6.70 -0.94 13.99
CA THR A 96 6.06 -1.59 12.84
C THR A 96 4.77 -0.89 12.41
N ILE A 97 4.72 0.42 12.58
CA ILE A 97 3.62 1.26 12.09
C ILE A 97 4.23 2.38 11.24
N ALA A 98 3.73 2.51 10.01
CA ALA A 98 4.13 3.58 9.10
C ALA A 98 2.91 4.44 8.79
N TYR A 99 2.99 5.71 9.18
CA TYR A 99 1.93 6.67 8.95
C TYR A 99 2.29 7.52 7.74
N PHE A 100 1.48 7.41 6.69
CA PHE A 100 1.55 8.28 5.52
C PHE A 100 0.33 9.18 5.51
N ASN A 101 0.43 10.30 4.83
CA ASN A 101 -0.70 11.19 4.66
C ASN A 101 -1.74 10.52 3.76
N GLY A 102 -2.78 9.97 4.37
CA GLY A 102 -3.87 9.29 3.68
C GLY A 102 -3.88 7.77 3.79
N ILE A 103 -2.80 7.15 4.25
CA ILE A 103 -2.75 5.69 4.41
C ILE A 103 -1.79 5.31 5.54
N THR A 104 -2.17 4.30 6.32
CA THR A 104 -1.36 3.79 7.43
C THR A 104 -1.19 2.29 7.29
N TYR A 105 0.05 1.83 7.49
CA TYR A 105 0.39 0.40 7.53
C TYR A 105 0.81 0.05 8.95
N ALA A 106 0.20 -0.97 9.53
CA ALA A 106 0.56 -1.43 10.88
C ALA A 106 0.63 -2.95 10.89
N LYS A 107 1.77 -3.49 11.31
CA LYS A 107 1.95 -4.93 11.40
C LYS A 107 2.13 -5.35 12.84
N ASN A 108 1.31 -6.30 13.30
CA ASN A 108 1.39 -6.89 14.62
C ASN A 108 1.46 -8.40 14.45
N ASN A 109 2.62 -8.99 14.73
CA ASN A 109 2.91 -10.39 14.45
C ASN A 109 2.71 -10.68 12.96
N ASP A 110 1.74 -11.54 12.59
CA ASP A 110 1.48 -11.88 11.20
C ASP A 110 0.26 -11.15 10.62
N VAL A 111 -0.28 -10.16 11.34
CA VAL A 111 -1.44 -9.38 10.87
C VAL A 111 -1.00 -8.01 10.40
N LEU A 112 -1.29 -7.70 9.15
CA LEU A 112 -1.07 -6.38 8.57
C LEU A 112 -2.41 -5.68 8.43
N THR A 113 -2.55 -4.52 9.07
CA THR A 113 -3.74 -3.68 8.96
C THR A 113 -3.39 -2.45 8.16
N ILE A 114 -4.17 -2.17 7.12
CA ILE A 114 -4.00 -0.99 6.29
C ILE A 114 -5.26 -0.15 6.41
N LYS A 115 -5.10 1.13 6.73
CA LYS A 115 -6.22 2.08 6.80
C LYS A 115 -6.02 3.13 5.73
N LEU A 116 -6.98 3.25 4.83
CA LEU A 116 -6.93 4.15 3.69
C LEU A 116 -8.04 5.19 3.81
N LEU A 117 -7.66 6.46 3.75
CA LEU A 117 -8.61 7.56 3.74
C LEU A 117 -9.11 7.77 2.31
N LEU A 118 -10.42 7.66 2.14
CA LEU A 118 -11.08 7.83 0.84
C LEU A 118 -11.97 9.07 0.87
N HIS A 119 -12.10 9.70 -0.29
CA HIS A 119 -12.94 10.86 -0.48
C HIS A 119 -13.88 10.65 -1.65
N ASP A 120 -15.12 11.12 -1.50
CA ASP A 120 -16.10 11.16 -2.58
C ASP A 120 -16.90 12.45 -2.40
N GLY A 121 -16.49 13.48 -3.14
CA GLY A 121 -17.06 14.81 -2.97
C GLY A 121 -16.75 15.36 -1.59
N GLU A 122 -17.82 15.66 -0.80
CA GLU A 122 -17.66 16.19 0.55
C GLU A 122 -17.53 15.10 1.61
N LYS A 123 -17.71 13.84 1.21
CA LYS A 123 -17.65 12.73 2.15
C LYS A 123 -16.24 12.17 2.22
N SER A 124 -15.84 11.78 3.43
CA SER A 124 -14.61 11.06 3.69
C SER A 124 -14.90 9.89 4.61
N TRP A 125 -14.20 8.80 4.39
CA TRP A 125 -14.28 7.65 5.29
C TRP A 125 -12.97 6.88 5.22
N VAL A 126 -12.77 6.00 6.21
CA VAL A 126 -11.58 5.15 6.25
C VAL A 126 -11.99 3.74 5.85
N GLU A 127 -11.32 3.22 4.83
CA GLU A 127 -11.44 1.81 4.46
C GLU A 127 -10.34 1.04 5.17
N GLU A 128 -10.71 -0.05 5.83
CA GLU A 128 -9.75 -0.88 6.56
C GLU A 128 -9.57 -2.21 5.85
N PHE A 129 -8.29 -2.57 5.64
CA PHE A 129 -7.91 -3.87 5.09
C PHE A 129 -7.21 -4.64 6.20
N VAL A 130 -7.64 -5.86 6.45
CA VAL A 130 -7.01 -6.71 7.46
C VAL A 130 -6.47 -7.93 6.73
N PHE A 131 -5.15 -8.06 6.75
CA PHE A 131 -4.44 -9.11 6.05
C PHE A 131 -3.69 -9.99 7.02
N LYS A 132 -3.54 -11.25 6.65
CA LYS A 132 -2.67 -12.17 7.37
C LYS A 132 -1.50 -12.53 6.47
N GLU A 133 -0.29 -12.45 7.03
CA GLU A 133 0.91 -12.89 6.32
C GLU A 133 0.83 -14.39 6.09
N THR A 134 1.12 -14.82 4.87
CA THR A 134 1.04 -16.21 4.49
C THR A 134 2.25 -16.55 3.62
N SER A 135 2.49 -17.84 3.38
CA SER A 135 3.53 -18.26 2.48
C SER A 135 2.91 -18.73 1.17
N TYR A 136 3.70 -18.68 0.13
CA TYR A 136 3.27 -19.17 -1.19
C TYR A 136 3.00 -20.67 -1.18
#